data_f9ca125cbf57b2c062f9c52cf8a91187
#
_entry.id   f9ca125cbf57b2c062f9c52cf8a91187
#
_cell.length_a   1.000
_cell.length_b   1.000
_cell.length_c   1.000
_cell.angle_alpha   90.00
_cell.angle_beta   90.00
_cell.angle_gamma   90.00
#
_symmetry.space_group_name_H-M   'P 1'
#
loop_
_entity.id
_entity.type
_entity.pdbx_description
1 polymer ?
#
loop_
_entity_poly.entity_id
_entity_poly.type
_entity_poly.pdbx_seq_one_letter_code
_entity_poly.pdbx_strand_id
1 'polypeptide(L)'
;MSSRTIYALTAGQKPKEGPLELLDRINVRPEDVRHVILSHLHWDHYAGDEFYPNARYHVHQKELEYVTGPLMRFTTYAQHYNFKAIEHLLHLHFSGRVHLVHDEREEICEGITCLRTGGHTPGLMSVAVETEGGTKIICSDVVPRYRNISEMTPCGIHYDVTEALQALETVSRMTRSADDILPGHDPAITERHPQVAPGVYRII
;
A
#
# COMPACT_ATOMS: atom_id res chain seq x y z
N MET A 1 -13.45 22.95 -4.62
CA MET A 1 -12.52 21.96 -4.04
C MET A 1 -13.12 20.60 -4.28
N SER A 2 -12.46 19.75 -5.06
CA SER A 2 -12.95 18.39 -5.32
C SER A 2 -12.79 17.59 -4.03
N SER A 3 -13.89 17.06 -3.47
CA SER A 3 -13.82 16.19 -2.30
C SER A 3 -13.11 14.92 -2.69
N ARG A 4 -12.00 14.61 -2.00
CA ARG A 4 -11.29 13.35 -2.21
C ARG A 4 -11.95 12.28 -1.39
N THR A 5 -12.32 11.20 -2.04
CA THR A 5 -12.91 10.02 -1.42
C THR A 5 -11.96 8.85 -1.62
N ILE A 6 -11.64 8.16 -0.55
CA ILE A 6 -10.93 6.88 -0.61
C ILE A 6 -11.96 5.76 -0.67
N TYR A 7 -11.71 4.79 -1.53
CA TYR A 7 -12.43 3.52 -1.53
C TYR A 7 -11.47 2.41 -1.13
N ALA A 8 -11.75 1.70 -0.04
CA ALA A 8 -11.09 0.45 0.25
C ALA A 8 -11.72 -0.64 -0.61
N LEU A 9 -10.91 -1.27 -1.44
CA LEU A 9 -11.29 -2.40 -2.27
C LEU A 9 -10.83 -3.65 -1.54
N THR A 10 -11.77 -4.47 -1.08
CA THR A 10 -11.45 -5.76 -0.48
C THR A 10 -11.79 -6.84 -1.47
N ALA A 11 -10.79 -7.52 -2.02
CA ALA A 11 -11.00 -8.80 -2.65
C ALA A 11 -11.53 -9.74 -1.57
N GLY A 12 -12.80 -10.10 -1.65
CA GLY A 12 -13.38 -11.06 -0.73
C GLY A 12 -12.58 -12.36 -0.74
N GLN A 13 -12.70 -13.19 0.30
CA GLN A 13 -12.01 -14.48 0.42
C GLN A 13 -12.29 -15.50 -0.72
N LYS A 14 -12.98 -15.07 -1.76
CA LYS A 14 -13.22 -15.84 -2.98
C LYS A 14 -12.28 -15.32 -4.08
N PRO A 15 -11.45 -16.19 -4.68
CA PRO A 15 -10.41 -15.82 -5.66
C PRO A 15 -10.97 -15.39 -7.03
N LYS A 16 -12.16 -14.79 -7.11
CA LYS A 16 -12.83 -14.45 -8.35
C LYS A 16 -13.03 -12.95 -8.60
N GLU A 17 -12.73 -12.09 -7.64
CA GLU A 17 -12.95 -10.65 -7.80
C GLU A 17 -11.61 -9.93 -7.69
N GLY A 18 -11.08 -9.47 -8.81
CA GLY A 18 -9.87 -8.67 -8.87
C GLY A 18 -10.15 -7.16 -8.73
N PRO A 19 -9.11 -6.34 -8.69
CA PRO A 19 -9.28 -4.89 -8.57
C PRO A 19 -10.08 -4.26 -9.73
N LEU A 20 -10.05 -4.84 -10.93
CA LEU A 20 -10.79 -4.33 -12.09
C LEU A 20 -12.31 -4.43 -11.89
N GLU A 21 -12.80 -5.56 -11.40
CA GLU A 21 -14.23 -5.76 -11.13
C GLU A 21 -14.72 -4.82 -10.01
N LEU A 22 -13.88 -4.53 -9.04
CA LEU A 22 -14.22 -3.62 -7.94
C LEU A 22 -14.24 -2.16 -8.41
N LEU A 23 -13.31 -1.76 -9.28
CA LEU A 23 -13.29 -0.42 -9.91
C LEU A 23 -14.50 -0.20 -10.81
N ASP A 24 -14.91 -1.20 -11.58
CA ASP A 24 -16.10 -1.14 -12.45
C ASP A 24 -17.37 -0.83 -11.64
N ARG A 25 -17.51 -1.37 -10.43
CA ARG A 25 -18.63 -1.12 -9.52
C ARG A 25 -18.78 0.34 -9.08
N ILE A 26 -17.74 1.11 -9.20
CA ILE A 26 -17.72 2.55 -8.90
C ILE A 26 -17.50 3.40 -10.16
N ASN A 27 -17.66 2.81 -11.34
CA ASN A 27 -17.50 3.45 -12.64
C ASN A 27 -16.13 4.10 -12.86
N VAL A 28 -15.05 3.48 -12.33
CA VAL A 28 -13.67 3.87 -12.57
C VAL A 28 -13.07 2.92 -13.61
N ARG A 29 -12.68 3.45 -14.75
CA ARG A 29 -12.03 2.67 -15.80
C ARG A 29 -10.52 2.55 -15.50
N PRO A 30 -9.88 1.43 -15.81
CA PRO A 30 -8.44 1.24 -15.63
C PRO A 30 -7.59 2.32 -16.31
N GLU A 31 -8.05 2.83 -17.47
CA GLU A 31 -7.39 3.88 -18.24
C GLU A 31 -7.42 5.25 -17.55
N ASP A 32 -8.33 5.45 -16.58
CA ASP A 32 -8.47 6.69 -15.82
C ASP A 32 -7.57 6.72 -14.58
N VAL A 33 -6.99 5.58 -14.19
CA VAL A 33 -6.02 5.49 -13.09
C VAL A 33 -4.70 6.13 -13.54
N ARG A 34 -4.24 7.14 -12.80
CA ARG A 34 -3.01 7.91 -13.11
C ARG A 34 -1.83 7.53 -12.23
N HIS A 35 -2.10 7.08 -11.02
CA HIS A 35 -1.08 6.75 -10.05
C HIS A 35 -1.39 5.39 -9.41
N VAL A 36 -0.39 4.53 -9.37
CA VAL A 36 -0.39 3.28 -8.59
C VAL A 36 0.75 3.39 -7.59
N ILE A 37 0.44 3.34 -6.31
CA ILE A 37 1.43 3.39 -5.25
C ILE A 37 1.62 1.97 -4.71
N LEU A 38 2.82 1.43 -4.88
CA LEU A 38 3.22 0.14 -4.34
C LEU A 38 3.81 0.38 -2.96
N SER A 39 3.09 -0.03 -1.92
CA SER A 39 3.58 0.11 -0.55
C SER A 39 4.90 -0.62 -0.36
N HIS A 40 4.98 -1.85 -0.86
CA HIS A 40 6.16 -2.68 -0.94
C HIS A 40 5.95 -3.80 -1.99
N LEU A 41 6.92 -4.66 -2.20
CA LEU A 41 6.95 -5.58 -3.35
C LEU A 41 6.70 -7.05 -2.98
N HIS A 42 6.13 -7.35 -1.80
CA HIS A 42 5.70 -8.72 -1.50
C HIS A 42 4.59 -9.16 -2.46
N TRP A 43 4.50 -10.47 -2.71
CA TRP A 43 3.63 -11.08 -3.74
C TRP A 43 2.13 -10.77 -3.56
N ASP A 44 1.68 -10.51 -2.34
CA ASP A 44 0.29 -10.17 -2.01
C ASP A 44 -0.02 -8.67 -2.12
N HIS A 45 1.00 -7.82 -2.33
CA HIS A 45 0.86 -6.38 -2.59
C HIS A 45 1.21 -6.00 -4.02
N TYR A 46 2.02 -6.81 -4.70
CA TYR A 46 2.35 -6.59 -6.10
C TYR A 46 2.44 -7.92 -6.88
N ALA A 47 1.45 -8.16 -7.74
CA ALA A 47 1.37 -9.36 -8.57
C ALA A 47 1.98 -9.20 -9.98
N GLY A 48 2.35 -7.98 -10.39
CA GLY A 48 2.92 -7.70 -11.70
C GLY A 48 1.88 -7.56 -12.83
N ASP A 49 0.62 -7.29 -12.49
CA ASP A 49 -0.46 -7.19 -13.46
C ASP A 49 -0.49 -5.81 -14.13
N GLU A 50 -0.66 -5.79 -15.46
CA GLU A 50 -0.77 -4.56 -16.28
C GLU A 50 -2.20 -4.01 -16.33
N PHE A 51 -2.86 -3.87 -15.19
CA PHE A 51 -4.25 -3.41 -15.18
C PHE A 51 -4.42 -1.94 -15.56
N TYR A 52 -3.38 -1.10 -15.39
CA TYR A 52 -3.49 0.35 -15.47
C TYR A 52 -2.57 0.91 -16.56
N PRO A 53 -3.02 0.96 -17.84
CA PRO A 53 -2.14 1.27 -18.99
C PRO A 53 -1.57 2.69 -18.94
N ASN A 54 -2.29 3.65 -18.32
CA ASN A 54 -1.91 5.05 -18.25
C ASN A 54 -1.30 5.46 -16.91
N ALA A 55 -1.17 4.53 -15.97
CA ALA A 55 -0.67 4.84 -14.64
C ALA A 55 0.85 4.96 -14.59
N ARG A 56 1.32 5.87 -13.74
CA ARG A 56 2.68 5.90 -13.24
C ARG A 56 2.72 5.13 -11.92
N TYR A 57 3.66 4.22 -11.80
CA TYR A 57 3.88 3.42 -10.61
C TYR A 57 4.87 4.11 -9.69
N HIS A 58 4.55 4.17 -8.40
CA HIS A 58 5.39 4.77 -7.37
C HIS A 58 5.84 3.68 -6.41
N VAL A 59 7.14 3.55 -6.24
CA VAL A 59 7.75 2.58 -5.32
C VAL A 59 8.96 3.23 -4.66
N HIS A 60 9.21 2.93 -3.40
CA HIS A 60 10.40 3.47 -2.76
C HIS A 60 11.67 2.84 -3.32
N GLN A 61 12.71 3.65 -3.55
CA GLN A 61 13.98 3.18 -4.11
C GLN A 61 14.56 1.99 -3.34
N LYS A 62 14.48 2.02 -2.00
CA LYS A 62 14.98 0.93 -1.15
C LYS A 62 14.29 -0.42 -1.40
N GLU A 63 13.04 -0.43 -1.87
CA GLU A 63 12.36 -1.68 -2.25
C GLU A 63 13.03 -2.30 -3.48
N LEU A 64 13.30 -1.48 -4.50
CA LEU A 64 13.93 -1.95 -5.72
C LEU A 64 15.37 -2.40 -5.46
N GLU A 65 16.13 -1.65 -4.66
CA GLU A 65 17.48 -2.02 -4.23
C GLU A 65 17.48 -3.32 -3.42
N TYR A 66 16.50 -3.51 -2.55
CA TYR A 66 16.39 -4.70 -1.73
C TYR A 66 16.07 -5.94 -2.56
N VAL A 67 15.05 -5.87 -3.43
CA VAL A 67 14.62 -7.02 -4.24
C VAL A 67 15.63 -7.40 -5.33
N THR A 68 16.51 -6.51 -5.72
CA THR A 68 17.64 -6.78 -6.64
C THR A 68 18.96 -7.03 -5.89
N GLY A 69 18.93 -6.93 -4.58
CA GLY A 69 20.10 -7.01 -3.72
C GLY A 69 20.54 -8.45 -3.37
N PRO A 70 21.67 -8.60 -2.70
CA PRO A 70 22.31 -9.90 -2.45
C PRO A 70 21.52 -10.82 -1.51
N LEU A 71 20.58 -10.29 -0.71
CA LEU A 71 19.77 -11.11 0.20
C LEU A 71 18.77 -12.00 -0.54
N MET A 72 18.37 -11.65 -1.77
CA MET A 72 17.42 -12.43 -2.58
C MET A 72 17.98 -13.80 -2.99
N ARG A 73 19.27 -14.08 -2.81
CA ARG A 73 19.84 -15.44 -2.95
C ARG A 73 19.38 -16.42 -1.87
N PHE A 74 18.84 -15.92 -0.75
CA PHE A 74 18.38 -16.74 0.36
C PHE A 74 16.86 -16.92 0.28
N THR A 75 16.40 -18.17 0.31
CA THR A 75 14.97 -18.52 0.23
C THR A 75 14.14 -17.82 1.30
N THR A 76 14.70 -17.64 2.50
CA THR A 76 14.02 -16.95 3.61
C THR A 76 13.50 -15.56 3.20
N TYR A 77 14.20 -14.86 2.33
CA TYR A 77 13.80 -13.54 1.82
C TYR A 77 13.06 -13.67 0.48
N ALA A 78 13.62 -14.41 -0.48
CA ALA A 78 13.09 -14.51 -1.84
C ALA A 78 11.67 -15.10 -1.92
N GLN A 79 11.28 -15.97 -0.98
CA GLN A 79 9.96 -16.59 -0.95
C GLN A 79 8.79 -15.61 -0.83
N HIS A 80 9.06 -14.38 -0.38
CA HIS A 80 8.05 -13.33 -0.23
C HIS A 80 7.80 -12.53 -1.53
N TYR A 81 8.58 -12.81 -2.59
CA TYR A 81 8.51 -12.05 -3.84
C TYR A 81 8.09 -12.93 -5.02
N ASN A 82 7.32 -12.34 -5.93
CA ASN A 82 7.03 -12.95 -7.22
C ASN A 82 8.06 -12.45 -8.25
N PHE A 83 8.94 -13.34 -8.70
CA PHE A 83 9.99 -13.00 -9.67
C PHE A 83 9.44 -12.35 -10.93
N LYS A 84 8.34 -12.87 -11.50
CA LYS A 84 7.72 -12.31 -12.71
C LYS A 84 7.16 -10.91 -12.48
N ALA A 85 6.63 -10.64 -11.30
CA ALA A 85 6.18 -9.30 -10.93
C ALA A 85 7.35 -8.31 -10.88
N ILE A 86 8.49 -8.72 -10.30
CA ILE A 86 9.68 -7.88 -10.25
C ILE A 86 10.24 -7.63 -11.66
N GLU A 87 10.32 -8.67 -12.50
CA GLU A 87 10.71 -8.54 -13.91
C GLU A 87 9.82 -7.52 -14.63
N HIS A 88 8.50 -7.61 -14.44
CA HIS A 88 7.55 -6.65 -15.00
C HIS A 88 7.79 -5.22 -14.49
N LEU A 89 8.02 -5.02 -13.19
CA LEU A 89 8.32 -3.71 -12.62
C LEU A 89 9.59 -3.10 -13.25
N LEU A 90 10.62 -3.92 -13.49
CA LEU A 90 11.83 -3.47 -14.18
C LEU A 90 11.53 -3.03 -15.61
N HIS A 91 10.71 -3.75 -16.37
CA HIS A 91 10.26 -3.32 -17.70
C HIS A 91 9.53 -1.97 -17.65
N LEU A 92 8.63 -1.78 -16.67
CA LEU A 92 7.95 -0.50 -16.46
C LEU A 92 8.97 0.61 -16.11
N HIS A 93 9.97 0.30 -15.31
CA HIS A 93 11.03 1.26 -14.94
C HIS A 93 11.83 1.69 -16.15
N PHE A 94 12.29 0.77 -16.99
CA PHE A 94 13.01 1.07 -18.22
C PHE A 94 12.17 1.85 -19.26
N SER A 95 10.84 1.69 -19.21
CA SER A 95 9.92 2.46 -20.05
C SER A 95 9.56 3.85 -19.49
N GLY A 96 10.14 4.26 -18.34
CA GLY A 96 9.88 5.54 -17.69
C GLY A 96 8.55 5.64 -16.95
N ARG A 97 7.87 4.51 -16.73
CA ARG A 97 6.58 4.44 -16.05
C ARG A 97 6.68 4.26 -14.52
N VAL A 98 7.89 4.07 -13.98
CA VAL A 98 8.13 3.99 -12.54
C VAL A 98 8.75 5.29 -12.05
N HIS A 99 8.20 5.82 -10.98
CA HIS A 99 8.77 6.88 -10.18
C HIS A 99 9.35 6.28 -8.91
N LEU A 100 10.64 6.45 -8.69
CA LEU A 100 11.29 6.05 -7.46
C LEU A 100 11.10 7.14 -6.43
N VAL A 101 10.43 6.83 -5.34
CA VAL A 101 10.32 7.68 -4.16
C VAL A 101 11.65 7.58 -3.40
N HIS A 102 12.26 8.71 -3.10
CA HIS A 102 13.58 8.77 -2.46
C HIS A 102 13.51 9.26 -1.02
N ASP A 103 12.59 10.18 -0.76
CA ASP A 103 12.49 10.86 0.52
C ASP A 103 11.66 10.08 1.53
N GLU A 104 11.92 10.31 2.82
CA GLU A 104 11.09 9.74 3.91
C GLU A 104 9.64 10.23 3.83
N ARG A 105 9.39 11.36 3.16
CA ARG A 105 8.08 11.92 2.88
C ARG A 105 8.06 12.62 1.52
N GLU A 106 7.18 12.18 0.63
CA GLU A 106 7.05 12.76 -0.71
C GLU A 106 5.58 12.88 -1.12
N GLU A 107 5.14 14.07 -1.51
CA GLU A 107 3.81 14.30 -2.06
C GLU A 107 3.78 13.86 -3.52
N ILE A 108 2.98 12.84 -3.83
CA ILE A 108 2.84 12.27 -5.19
C ILE A 108 1.91 13.13 -6.06
N CYS A 109 0.85 13.58 -5.48
CA CYS A 109 -0.08 14.57 -6.03
C CYS A 109 -0.79 15.25 -4.87
N GLU A 110 -1.46 16.37 -5.15
CA GLU A 110 -2.14 17.17 -4.11
C GLU A 110 -2.92 16.29 -3.14
N GLY A 111 -2.53 16.30 -1.84
CA GLY A 111 -3.14 15.57 -0.72
C GLY A 111 -2.92 14.06 -0.72
N ILE A 112 -2.00 13.53 -1.51
CA ILE A 112 -1.54 12.15 -1.46
C ILE A 112 -0.05 12.14 -1.19
N THR A 113 0.35 11.73 0.00
CA THR A 113 1.75 11.72 0.43
C THR A 113 2.21 10.30 0.75
N CYS A 114 3.28 9.85 0.14
CA CYS A 114 4.01 8.66 0.53
C CYS A 114 4.88 8.94 1.76
N LEU A 115 4.86 8.04 2.71
CA LEU A 115 5.63 8.10 3.94
C LEU A 115 6.45 6.81 4.02
N ARG A 116 7.76 6.88 3.89
CA ARG A 116 8.59 5.70 4.13
C ARG A 116 8.55 5.38 5.62
N THR A 117 7.97 4.27 5.94
CA THR A 117 7.88 3.76 7.31
C THR A 117 8.89 2.66 7.58
N GLY A 118 9.24 1.89 6.57
CA GLY A 118 10.23 0.82 6.70
C GLY A 118 9.81 -0.32 7.64
N GLY A 119 10.78 -1.03 8.16
CA GLY A 119 10.66 -2.07 9.19
C GLY A 119 10.21 -3.43 8.69
N HIS A 120 9.05 -3.55 8.05
CA HIS A 120 8.58 -4.79 7.43
C HIS A 120 9.44 -5.14 6.20
N THR A 121 9.64 -4.18 5.32
CA THR A 121 10.68 -4.16 4.29
C THR A 121 11.45 -2.84 4.35
N PRO A 122 12.67 -2.73 3.77
CA PRO A 122 13.47 -1.50 3.87
C PRO A 122 12.82 -0.26 3.26
N GLY A 123 11.98 -0.44 2.24
CA GLY A 123 11.32 0.64 1.51
C GLY A 123 9.81 0.69 1.72
N LEU A 124 9.26 -0.06 2.69
CA LEU A 124 7.82 -0.03 2.97
C LEU A 124 7.32 1.40 3.13
N MET A 125 6.27 1.75 2.39
CA MET A 125 5.58 3.03 2.47
C MET A 125 4.17 2.86 3.01
N SER A 126 3.78 3.75 3.91
CA SER A 126 2.38 4.08 4.18
C SER A 126 1.97 5.28 3.32
N VAL A 127 0.68 5.48 3.10
CA VAL A 127 0.16 6.59 2.29
C VAL A 127 -0.79 7.43 3.12
N ALA A 128 -0.44 8.70 3.31
CA ALA A 128 -1.34 9.67 3.90
C ALA A 128 -2.24 10.27 2.81
N VAL A 129 -3.54 10.28 3.06
CA VAL A 129 -4.56 10.82 2.16
C VAL A 129 -5.39 11.87 2.89
N GLU A 130 -5.38 13.09 2.37
CA GLU A 130 -6.23 14.17 2.87
C GLU A 130 -7.66 13.98 2.39
N THR A 131 -8.59 13.82 3.34
CA THR A 131 -10.03 13.67 3.07
C THR A 131 -10.84 14.80 3.74
N GLU A 132 -12.14 14.87 3.48
CA GLU A 132 -13.04 15.80 4.18
C GLU A 132 -13.09 15.53 5.71
N GLY A 133 -12.93 14.25 6.11
CA GLY A 133 -12.88 13.83 7.51
C GLY A 133 -11.51 13.99 8.17
N GLY A 134 -10.52 14.51 7.46
CA GLY A 134 -9.13 14.65 7.89
C GLY A 134 -8.19 13.65 7.22
N THR A 135 -6.95 13.62 7.67
CA THR A 135 -5.94 12.72 7.12
C THR A 135 -6.22 11.27 7.48
N LYS A 136 -6.23 10.39 6.49
CA LYS A 136 -6.29 8.93 6.64
C LYS A 136 -4.96 8.33 6.24
N ILE A 137 -4.52 7.30 6.97
CA ILE A 137 -3.25 6.61 6.70
C ILE A 137 -3.54 5.19 6.21
N ILE A 138 -3.21 4.91 4.97
CA ILE A 138 -3.16 3.55 4.43
C ILE A 138 -1.84 2.96 4.88
N CYS A 139 -1.88 2.06 5.86
CA CYS A 139 -0.71 1.62 6.60
C CYS A 139 0.02 0.43 5.96
N SER A 140 -0.66 -0.34 5.08
CA SER A 140 -0.10 -1.60 4.58
C SER A 140 0.41 -2.46 5.75
N ASP A 141 1.58 -3.05 5.65
CA ASP A 141 2.14 -4.00 6.62
C ASP A 141 2.92 -3.37 7.80
N VAL A 142 2.88 -2.03 7.91
CA VAL A 142 3.20 -1.36 9.18
C VAL A 142 2.15 -1.74 10.23
N VAL A 143 0.87 -1.67 9.84
CA VAL A 143 -0.28 -2.05 10.67
C VAL A 143 -1.08 -3.10 9.93
N PRO A 144 -0.70 -4.37 9.94
CA PRO A 144 -1.48 -5.43 9.30
C PRO A 144 -2.89 -5.52 9.89
N ARG A 145 -3.03 -5.35 11.19
CA ARG A 145 -4.30 -5.39 11.92
C ARG A 145 -4.38 -4.27 12.95
N TYR A 146 -5.57 -3.82 13.31
CA TYR A 146 -5.80 -2.83 14.38
C TYR A 146 -5.14 -3.23 15.70
N ARG A 147 -5.05 -4.52 15.97
CA ARG A 147 -4.37 -5.06 17.16
C ARG A 147 -2.87 -4.70 17.17
N ASN A 148 -2.21 -4.64 16.03
CA ASN A 148 -0.78 -4.29 15.96
C ASN A 148 -0.52 -2.89 16.52
N ILE A 149 -1.40 -1.93 16.19
CA ILE A 149 -1.24 -0.56 16.70
C ILE A 149 -1.70 -0.44 18.16
N SER A 150 -2.80 -1.09 18.57
CA SER A 150 -3.31 -0.99 19.94
C SER A 150 -2.39 -1.65 20.97
N GLU A 151 -1.65 -2.69 20.59
CA GLU A 151 -0.71 -3.41 21.45
C GLU A 151 0.76 -3.03 21.20
N MET A 152 1.01 -2.08 20.27
CA MET A 152 2.36 -1.70 19.82
C MET A 152 3.23 -2.92 19.48
N THR A 153 2.62 -3.88 18.77
CA THR A 153 3.27 -5.14 18.38
C THR A 153 3.47 -5.15 16.86
N PRO A 154 4.70 -5.24 16.34
CA PRO A 154 4.96 -5.20 14.91
C PRO A 154 4.48 -6.45 14.19
N CYS A 155 4.43 -6.39 12.86
CA CYS A 155 4.20 -7.55 12.00
C CYS A 155 5.22 -8.66 12.31
N GLY A 156 4.79 -9.93 12.27
CA GLY A 156 5.68 -11.08 12.50
C GLY A 156 6.74 -11.27 11.40
N ILE A 157 6.50 -10.72 10.20
CA ILE A 157 7.47 -10.66 9.11
C ILE A 157 8.05 -9.24 9.13
N HIS A 158 9.33 -9.11 9.40
CA HIS A 158 10.02 -7.82 9.44
C HIS A 158 11.48 -7.96 9.03
N TYR A 159 11.99 -6.93 8.37
CA TYR A 159 13.40 -6.76 8.03
C TYR A 159 14.19 -6.20 9.23
N ASP A 160 13.61 -5.19 9.89
CA ASP A 160 14.18 -4.56 11.08
C ASP A 160 13.07 -4.30 12.11
N VAL A 161 13.15 -4.99 13.26
CA VAL A 161 12.15 -4.87 14.32
C VAL A 161 12.14 -3.49 14.98
N THR A 162 13.30 -2.85 15.08
CA THR A 162 13.40 -1.51 15.69
C THR A 162 12.70 -0.49 14.80
N GLU A 163 12.99 -0.52 13.51
CA GLU A 163 12.32 0.35 12.53
C GLU A 163 10.82 0.07 12.48
N ALA A 164 10.40 -1.21 12.54
CA ALA A 164 8.97 -1.58 12.57
C ALA A 164 8.23 -1.01 13.80
N LEU A 165 8.86 -1.00 14.97
CA LEU A 165 8.29 -0.37 16.17
C LEU A 165 8.20 1.16 16.03
N GLN A 166 9.24 1.80 15.49
CA GLN A 166 9.23 3.24 15.19
C GLN A 166 8.17 3.62 14.15
N ALA A 167 7.91 2.75 13.18
CA ALA A 167 6.84 2.92 12.21
C ALA A 167 5.45 2.92 12.87
N LEU A 168 5.19 1.99 13.80
CA LEU A 168 3.95 1.97 14.59
C LEU A 168 3.77 3.25 15.41
N GLU A 169 4.83 3.71 16.08
CA GLU A 169 4.78 4.99 16.82
C GLU A 169 4.50 6.18 15.89
N THR A 170 5.08 6.18 14.70
CA THR A 170 4.88 7.25 13.71
C THR A 170 3.43 7.29 13.25
N VAL A 171 2.84 6.14 12.88
CA VAL A 171 1.42 6.05 12.51
C VAL A 171 0.53 6.50 13.68
N SER A 172 0.81 6.01 14.91
CA SER A 172 0.04 6.39 16.10
C SER A 172 0.04 7.90 16.37
N ARG A 173 1.17 8.57 16.14
CA ARG A 173 1.27 10.04 16.30
C ARG A 173 0.58 10.83 15.22
N MET A 174 0.43 10.27 14.02
CA MET A 174 -0.20 10.94 12.88
C MET A 174 -1.71 10.78 12.85
N THR A 175 -2.27 9.88 13.64
CA THR A 175 -3.70 9.54 13.64
C THR A 175 -4.37 9.98 14.93
N ARG A 176 -5.64 10.39 14.86
CA ARG A 176 -6.45 10.83 16.00
C ARG A 176 -7.30 9.70 16.59
N SER A 177 -7.62 8.75 15.74
CA SER A 177 -8.47 7.60 16.09
C SER A 177 -8.15 6.37 15.23
N ALA A 178 -8.69 5.22 15.61
CA ALA A 178 -8.57 4.01 14.79
C ALA A 178 -9.23 4.14 13.41
N ASP A 179 -10.19 5.07 13.23
CA ASP A 179 -10.86 5.30 11.94
C ASP A 179 -9.99 6.10 10.97
N ASP A 180 -8.89 6.67 11.43
CA ASP A 180 -7.89 7.32 10.58
C ASP A 180 -6.86 6.31 10.05
N ILE A 181 -6.87 5.05 10.54
CA ILE A 181 -5.93 3.98 10.22
C ILE A 181 -6.59 2.98 9.29
N LEU A 182 -5.97 2.72 8.15
CA LEU A 182 -6.39 1.68 7.21
C LEU A 182 -5.36 0.55 7.21
N PRO A 183 -5.59 -0.53 7.98
CA PRO A 183 -4.68 -1.65 8.08
C PRO A 183 -4.61 -2.46 6.78
N GLY A 184 -3.47 -3.14 6.55
CA GLY A 184 -3.26 -3.92 5.33
C GLY A 184 -4.12 -5.18 5.24
N HIS A 185 -4.32 -5.89 6.36
CA HIS A 185 -4.86 -7.25 6.38
C HIS A 185 -5.97 -7.46 7.44
N ASP A 186 -6.64 -6.40 7.89
CA ASP A 186 -7.70 -6.55 8.90
C ASP A 186 -9.09 -6.50 8.27
N PRO A 187 -9.87 -7.59 8.33
CA PRO A 187 -11.24 -7.58 7.84
C PRO A 187 -12.16 -6.60 8.60
N ALA A 188 -11.80 -6.20 9.82
CA ALA A 188 -12.56 -5.23 10.60
C ALA A 188 -12.66 -3.84 9.94
N ILE A 189 -11.84 -3.54 8.93
CA ILE A 189 -12.00 -2.33 8.11
C ILE A 189 -13.39 -2.25 7.46
N THR A 190 -13.98 -3.40 7.10
CA THR A 190 -15.30 -3.47 6.48
C THR A 190 -16.44 -3.19 7.45
N GLU A 191 -16.19 -3.31 8.75
CA GLU A 191 -17.16 -3.02 9.82
C GLU A 191 -17.15 -1.54 10.22
N ARG A 192 -16.04 -0.83 9.92
CA ARG A 192 -15.81 0.57 10.32
C ARG A 192 -16.25 1.59 9.28
N HIS A 193 -16.37 1.18 8.03
CA HIS A 193 -16.64 2.08 6.91
C HIS A 193 -17.87 1.65 6.12
N PRO A 194 -18.68 2.60 5.62
CA PRO A 194 -19.90 2.27 4.88
C PRO A 194 -19.57 1.60 3.54
N GLN A 195 -20.22 0.48 3.28
CA GLN A 195 -20.16 -0.19 1.99
C GLN A 195 -21.02 0.58 0.98
N VAL A 196 -20.42 0.96 -0.15
CA VAL A 196 -21.08 1.71 -1.24
C VAL A 196 -21.40 0.84 -2.45
N ALA A 197 -20.66 -0.28 -2.61
CA ALA A 197 -20.94 -1.34 -3.56
C ALA A 197 -20.38 -2.66 -2.99
N PRO A 198 -20.78 -3.84 -3.47
CA PRO A 198 -20.22 -5.09 -2.99
C PRO A 198 -18.69 -5.08 -3.03
N GLY A 199 -18.03 -5.29 -1.88
CA GLY A 199 -16.57 -5.26 -1.73
C GLY A 199 -15.92 -3.86 -1.82
N VAL A 200 -16.71 -2.78 -1.88
CA VAL A 200 -16.20 -1.40 -1.98
C VAL A 200 -16.73 -0.58 -0.80
N TYR A 201 -15.80 0.01 -0.06
CA TYR A 201 -16.08 0.78 1.16
C TYR A 201 -15.59 2.22 0.99
N ARG A 202 -16.41 3.18 1.43
CA ARG A 202 -16.09 4.60 1.39
C ARG A 202 -15.41 5.03 2.68
N ILE A 203 -14.29 5.71 2.54
CA ILE A 203 -13.49 6.22 3.65
C ILE A 203 -13.41 7.74 3.55
N ILE A 204 -13.82 8.43 4.62
CA ILE A 204 -13.93 9.89 4.71
C ILE A 204 -13.40 10.40 6.05
#